data_17e63727305667d9e4f7b641dfd58e5e
#
_entry.id   17e63727305667d9e4f7b641dfd58e5e
#
_cell.length_a   1.000
_cell.length_b   1.000
_cell.length_c   1.000
_cell.angle_alpha   90.00
_cell.angle_beta   90.00
_cell.angle_gamma   90.00
#
_symmetry.space_group_name_H-M   'P 1'
#
loop_
_entity.id
_entity.type
_entity.pdbx_description
1 polymer ?
#
loop_
_entity_poly.entity_id
_entity_poly.type
_entity_poly.pdbx_seq_one_letter_code
_entity_poly.pdbx_strand_id
1 'polypeptide(L)'
;EAKDLQTAGKDTVFVLLLAVFIIYMVLASQFESLIHPFTVMLTLPLAVTGALGCLWGLAQVNQLGTMIYGWAHYAPDPPAIAKTLSGVVPRIPAMGINLFSQIGMILLLGLVTKNGILLVDFANQQRAQGKPAFEAMMAAGRIRLRPILMTAVSTVVGALPIVFSIGAGAESRRPLGVATVGGMAISTFLTLFVIPVVYVLLSRMGERMAPKSRRARPALSASEDGGEDGGPDGGPRRAAPVVACALVVFLAGCAMGPTYSRPSIEAPKAWKEATTNVDTGVWQEARPQDTADRGAWWEVFNDAQLNLLQVQAVYANQSLEAALARLDRARAVARLPKADLVPTLESHPTYDHFKRTLSSIGGRGSLTNDDFHVPLDLGYEVDLWGKVRRSFEAAHADAQASQAAYETVLLSVTAEVARTYFLLRALDAELDALLRTVELRRQAEQLINQRVDAGLSSELEKTRVVAEVRTAEAESLDVARQRALLEHALAVLCGRAASEFTLPAAPLETGPPDVPPGIPSRVLERRPDVAEAERLMAATNARIGVAKAASFPVLTLTGSAGWQSAKVEDLITADSVVW
;
A
#
# COMPACT_ATOMS: atom_id res chain seq x y z
N GLU A 1 -22.49 -15.90 10.83
CA GLU A 1 -21.89 -16.69 11.93
C GLU A 1 -20.93 -17.77 11.44
N ALA A 2 -21.32 -18.72 10.55
CA ALA A 2 -20.40 -19.79 10.09
C ALA A 2 -19.23 -19.24 9.23
N LYS A 3 -19.44 -18.21 8.41
CA LYS A 3 -18.38 -17.52 7.65
C LYS A 3 -17.47 -16.71 8.57
N ASP A 4 -18.00 -16.08 9.59
CA ASP A 4 -17.25 -15.26 10.55
C ASP A 4 -16.35 -16.13 11.43
N LEU A 5 -16.84 -17.32 11.84
CA LEU A 5 -16.03 -18.34 12.53
C LEU A 5 -14.90 -18.90 11.66
N GLN A 6 -15.15 -19.07 10.36
CA GLN A 6 -14.13 -19.57 9.41
C GLN A 6 -13.06 -18.51 9.11
N THR A 7 -13.42 -17.23 9.09
CA THR A 7 -12.50 -16.10 8.92
C THR A 7 -11.67 -15.90 10.19
N ALA A 8 -12.28 -15.90 11.37
CA ALA A 8 -11.59 -15.81 12.65
C ALA A 8 -10.58 -16.97 12.88
N GLY A 9 -10.90 -18.18 12.38
CA GLY A 9 -9.97 -19.32 12.45
C GLY A 9 -8.71 -19.13 11.60
N LYS A 10 -8.81 -18.51 10.41
CA LYS A 10 -7.66 -18.23 9.54
C LYS A 10 -6.76 -17.15 10.11
N ASP A 11 -7.35 -16.10 10.67
CA ASP A 11 -6.62 -15.00 11.29
C ASP A 11 -5.83 -15.47 12.51
N THR A 12 -6.38 -16.38 13.31
CA THR A 12 -5.70 -16.97 14.46
C THR A 12 -4.51 -17.83 14.07
N VAL A 13 -4.62 -18.64 13.01
CA VAL A 13 -3.48 -19.43 12.52
C VAL A 13 -2.36 -18.51 12.02
N PHE A 14 -2.71 -17.43 11.36
CA PHE A 14 -1.73 -16.44 10.90
C PHE A 14 -1.00 -15.78 12.08
N VAL A 15 -1.73 -15.34 13.11
CA VAL A 15 -1.14 -14.73 14.33
C VAL A 15 -0.24 -15.73 15.06
N LEU A 16 -0.64 -16.99 15.14
CA LEU A 16 0.16 -18.06 15.75
C LEU A 16 1.49 -18.28 14.97
N LEU A 17 1.42 -18.35 13.64
CA LEU A 17 2.61 -18.49 12.79
C LEU A 17 3.53 -17.27 12.89
N LEU A 18 2.97 -16.07 12.95
CA LEU A 18 3.71 -14.83 13.14
C LEU A 18 4.41 -14.80 14.51
N ALA A 19 3.72 -15.21 15.57
CA ALA A 19 4.31 -15.31 16.91
C ALA A 19 5.48 -16.31 16.95
N VAL A 20 5.33 -17.47 16.32
CA VAL A 20 6.38 -18.48 16.16
C VAL A 20 7.58 -17.91 15.39
N PHE A 21 7.34 -17.18 14.32
CA PHE A 21 8.41 -16.54 13.53
C PHE A 21 9.15 -15.47 14.32
N ILE A 22 8.44 -14.61 15.07
CA ILE A 22 9.05 -13.58 15.92
C ILE A 22 9.90 -14.22 17.01
N ILE A 23 9.39 -15.25 17.69
CA ILE A 23 10.13 -15.99 18.70
C ILE A 23 11.41 -16.58 18.10
N TYR A 24 11.33 -17.17 16.88
CA TYR A 24 12.51 -17.71 16.19
C TYR A 24 13.56 -16.62 15.93
N MET A 25 13.15 -15.47 15.41
CA MET A 25 14.06 -14.36 15.09
C MET A 25 14.76 -13.83 16.36
N VAL A 26 14.02 -13.66 17.45
CA VAL A 26 14.58 -13.24 18.74
C VAL A 26 15.57 -14.27 19.28
N LEU A 27 15.24 -15.55 19.21
CA LEU A 27 16.14 -16.62 19.66
C LEU A 27 17.38 -16.73 18.76
N ALA A 28 17.24 -16.58 17.45
CA ALA A 28 18.36 -16.61 16.51
C ALA A 28 19.35 -15.46 16.77
N SER A 29 18.83 -14.29 17.12
CA SER A 29 19.64 -13.14 17.54
C SER A 29 20.35 -13.39 18.88
N GLN A 30 19.68 -14.01 19.86
CA GLN A 30 20.26 -14.26 21.19
C GLN A 30 21.31 -15.37 21.18
N PHE A 31 21.11 -16.43 20.40
CA PHE A 31 22.04 -17.57 20.36
C PHE A 31 23.15 -17.43 19.33
N GLU A 32 23.16 -16.36 18.52
CA GLU A 32 24.09 -16.15 17.37
C GLU A 32 24.21 -17.40 16.47
N SER A 33 23.15 -18.18 16.38
CA SER A 33 23.07 -19.47 15.70
C SER A 33 21.67 -19.71 15.15
N LEU A 34 21.56 -20.24 13.94
CA LEU A 34 20.29 -20.65 13.34
C LEU A 34 19.80 -22.03 13.79
N ILE A 35 20.68 -22.87 14.35
CA ILE A 35 20.37 -24.25 14.73
C ILE A 35 19.80 -24.34 16.15
N HIS A 36 20.37 -23.61 17.11
CA HIS A 36 19.94 -23.65 18.50
C HIS A 36 18.51 -23.16 18.74
N PRO A 37 18.03 -22.06 18.09
CA PRO A 37 16.64 -21.66 18.16
C PRO A 37 15.68 -22.74 17.73
N PHE A 38 16.00 -23.48 16.66
CA PHE A 38 15.17 -24.56 16.16
C PHE A 38 14.96 -25.67 17.20
N THR A 39 16.01 -25.98 18.00
CA THR A 39 15.92 -26.94 19.11
C THR A 39 14.91 -26.50 20.17
N VAL A 40 14.91 -25.20 20.50
CA VAL A 40 13.97 -24.65 21.49
C VAL A 40 12.55 -24.61 20.92
N MET A 41 12.40 -24.26 19.66
CA MET A 41 11.09 -24.14 19.02
C MET A 41 10.34 -25.47 18.87
N LEU A 42 11.04 -26.60 18.91
CA LEU A 42 10.39 -27.91 18.89
C LEU A 42 9.49 -28.16 20.12
N THR A 43 9.65 -27.34 21.18
CA THR A 43 8.75 -27.39 22.34
C THR A 43 7.36 -26.79 22.07
N LEU A 44 7.23 -25.89 21.06
CA LEU A 44 5.97 -25.19 20.76
C LEU A 44 4.86 -26.14 20.29
N PRO A 45 5.09 -27.04 19.31
CA PRO A 45 4.09 -28.05 18.93
C PRO A 45 3.66 -28.93 20.11
N LEU A 46 4.61 -29.28 21.01
CA LEU A 46 4.31 -30.08 22.18
C LEU A 46 3.43 -29.33 23.20
N ALA A 47 3.62 -28.03 23.32
CA ALA A 47 2.80 -27.20 24.18
C ALA A 47 1.37 -27.04 23.65
N VAL A 48 1.23 -26.80 22.35
CA VAL A 48 -0.06 -26.67 21.69
C VAL A 48 -0.84 -27.99 21.75
N THR A 49 -0.19 -29.13 21.48
CA THR A 49 -0.83 -30.44 21.60
C THR A 49 -1.25 -30.74 23.03
N GLY A 50 -0.45 -30.32 24.02
CA GLY A 50 -0.80 -30.44 25.43
C GLY A 50 -2.02 -29.61 25.82
N ALA A 51 -2.10 -28.36 25.35
CA ALA A 51 -3.26 -27.48 25.59
C ALA A 51 -4.54 -28.02 24.97
N LEU A 52 -4.47 -28.42 23.69
CA LEU A 52 -5.59 -29.01 22.98
C LEU A 52 -6.02 -30.35 23.57
N GLY A 53 -5.06 -31.19 23.99
CA GLY A 53 -5.33 -32.46 24.65
C GLY A 53 -6.05 -32.29 25.99
N CYS A 54 -5.70 -31.29 26.79
CA CYS A 54 -6.40 -30.98 28.04
C CYS A 54 -7.82 -30.45 27.78
N LEU A 55 -8.00 -29.55 26.83
CA LEU A 55 -9.34 -29.05 26.47
C LEU A 55 -10.24 -30.18 25.97
N TRP A 56 -9.73 -31.04 25.08
CA TRP A 56 -10.45 -32.19 24.56
C TRP A 56 -10.75 -33.23 25.67
N GLY A 57 -9.77 -33.54 26.53
CA GLY A 57 -9.96 -34.48 27.62
C GLY A 57 -11.02 -34.03 28.60
N LEU A 58 -11.06 -32.74 28.98
CA LEU A 58 -12.08 -32.18 29.84
C LEU A 58 -13.45 -32.16 29.15
N ALA A 59 -13.51 -31.96 27.84
CA ALA A 59 -14.78 -32.07 27.09
C ALA A 59 -15.32 -33.50 27.12
N GLN A 60 -14.47 -34.54 27.05
CA GLN A 60 -14.87 -35.94 27.18
C GLN A 60 -15.36 -36.26 28.60
N VAL A 61 -14.67 -35.77 29.62
CA VAL A 61 -15.11 -35.93 31.04
C VAL A 61 -16.47 -35.29 31.24
N ASN A 62 -16.74 -34.14 30.64
CA ASN A 62 -18.04 -33.47 30.71
C ASN A 62 -19.14 -34.27 30.00
N GLN A 63 -18.89 -34.84 28.83
CA GLN A 63 -19.83 -35.72 28.12
C GLN A 63 -20.17 -36.96 28.97
N LEU A 64 -19.14 -37.58 29.54
CA LEU A 64 -19.32 -38.72 30.42
C LEU A 64 -20.13 -38.36 31.67
N GLY A 65 -19.85 -37.19 32.27
CA GLY A 65 -20.60 -36.66 33.43
C GLY A 65 -22.07 -36.40 33.11
N THR A 66 -22.37 -35.81 31.95
CA THR A 66 -23.76 -35.58 31.51
C THR A 66 -24.51 -36.89 31.21
N MET A 67 -23.84 -37.89 30.65
CA MET A 67 -24.40 -39.23 30.43
C MET A 67 -24.73 -39.92 31.76
N ILE A 68 -23.80 -39.95 32.71
CA ILE A 68 -23.99 -40.57 34.03
C ILE A 68 -25.10 -39.88 34.80
N TYR A 69 -25.17 -38.54 34.73
CA TYR A 69 -26.22 -37.78 35.36
C TYR A 69 -27.61 -38.04 34.74
N GLY A 70 -27.69 -38.06 33.40
CA GLY A 70 -28.92 -38.41 32.68
C GLY A 70 -29.39 -39.82 33.05
N TRP A 71 -28.47 -40.77 33.13
CA TRP A 71 -28.81 -42.14 33.55
C TRP A 71 -29.22 -42.22 35.02
N ALA A 72 -28.58 -41.48 35.93
CA ALA A 72 -28.90 -41.47 37.36
C ALA A 72 -30.23 -40.80 37.71
N HIS A 73 -30.72 -39.85 36.91
CA HIS A 73 -31.87 -39.01 37.25
C HIS A 73 -33.11 -39.19 36.35
N TYR A 74 -32.91 -39.68 35.12
CA TYR A 74 -33.98 -39.81 34.13
C TYR A 74 -34.30 -41.27 33.74
N ALA A 75 -33.48 -42.25 34.17
CA ALA A 75 -33.80 -43.67 33.95
C ALA A 75 -34.89 -44.15 34.93
N PRO A 76 -35.79 -45.06 34.50
CA PRO A 76 -36.86 -45.57 35.36
C PRO A 76 -36.38 -46.27 36.64
N ASP A 77 -35.23 -46.98 36.57
CA ASP A 77 -34.56 -47.66 37.68
C ASP A 77 -33.05 -47.46 37.63
N PRO A 78 -32.56 -46.36 38.18
CA PRO A 78 -31.13 -46.09 38.13
C PRO A 78 -30.36 -46.95 39.16
N PRO A 79 -29.25 -47.65 38.75
CA PRO A 79 -28.44 -48.41 39.69
C PRO A 79 -27.78 -47.50 40.73
N ALA A 80 -27.63 -48.01 41.98
CA ALA A 80 -27.04 -47.27 43.09
C ALA A 80 -25.65 -46.67 42.73
N ILE A 81 -24.86 -47.37 41.93
CA ILE A 81 -23.57 -46.91 41.43
C ILE A 81 -23.69 -45.64 40.59
N ALA A 82 -24.73 -45.48 39.76
CA ALA A 82 -24.93 -44.30 38.93
C ALA A 82 -25.25 -43.06 39.79
N LYS A 83 -26.03 -43.21 40.87
CA LYS A 83 -26.32 -42.15 41.83
C LYS A 83 -25.05 -41.69 42.57
N THR A 84 -24.22 -42.62 42.99
CA THR A 84 -22.95 -42.31 43.68
C THR A 84 -21.97 -41.62 42.75
N LEU A 85 -21.81 -42.13 41.51
CA LEU A 85 -20.93 -41.55 40.48
C LEU A 85 -21.41 -40.17 40.03
N SER A 86 -22.70 -39.90 39.94
CA SER A 86 -23.25 -38.60 39.60
C SER A 86 -22.92 -37.49 40.60
N GLY A 87 -22.63 -37.86 41.85
CA GLY A 87 -22.19 -36.95 42.92
C GLY A 87 -20.66 -36.69 42.91
N VAL A 88 -19.87 -37.59 42.33
CA VAL A 88 -18.39 -37.50 42.31
C VAL A 88 -17.88 -36.88 41.02
N VAL A 89 -18.54 -37.12 39.89
CA VAL A 89 -18.10 -36.57 38.60
C VAL A 89 -18.48 -35.09 38.51
N PRO A 90 -17.48 -34.17 38.46
CA PRO A 90 -17.78 -32.75 38.42
C PRO A 90 -18.43 -32.35 37.08
N ARG A 91 -19.49 -31.55 37.15
CA ARG A 91 -20.08 -30.93 35.96
C ARG A 91 -19.23 -29.75 35.53
N ILE A 92 -18.49 -29.94 34.48
CA ILE A 92 -17.65 -28.90 33.88
C ILE A 92 -18.43 -28.32 32.68
N PRO A 93 -18.64 -26.99 32.58
CA PRO A 93 -19.25 -26.41 31.40
C PRO A 93 -18.54 -26.80 30.13
N ALA A 94 -19.28 -26.97 29.02
CA ALA A 94 -18.68 -27.34 27.74
C ALA A 94 -17.57 -26.34 27.36
N MET A 95 -16.34 -26.85 27.24
CA MET A 95 -15.16 -26.03 26.86
C MET A 95 -14.86 -26.29 25.40
N GLY A 96 -15.19 -25.33 24.52
CA GLY A 96 -14.83 -25.30 23.11
C GLY A 96 -13.56 -24.47 22.85
N ILE A 97 -13.02 -24.58 21.65
CA ILE A 97 -11.99 -23.65 21.16
C ILE A 97 -12.68 -22.30 20.92
N ASN A 98 -12.44 -21.35 21.79
CA ASN A 98 -12.95 -19.98 21.71
C ASN A 98 -11.78 -18.98 21.65
N LEU A 99 -12.07 -17.68 21.48
CA LEU A 99 -11.07 -16.63 21.42
C LEU A 99 -10.13 -16.64 22.64
N PHE A 100 -10.64 -16.92 23.85
CA PHE A 100 -9.83 -16.96 25.08
C PHE A 100 -8.89 -18.15 25.12
N SER A 101 -9.30 -19.33 24.64
CA SER A 101 -8.38 -20.48 24.54
C SER A 101 -7.29 -20.22 23.50
N GLN A 102 -7.57 -19.49 22.41
CA GLN A 102 -6.59 -19.08 21.41
C GLN A 102 -5.56 -18.10 21.99
N ILE A 103 -6.01 -17.10 22.75
CA ILE A 103 -5.14 -16.20 23.51
C ILE A 103 -4.28 -16.99 24.50
N GLY A 104 -4.87 -17.99 25.18
CA GLY A 104 -4.15 -18.89 26.08
C GLY A 104 -3.03 -19.66 25.38
N MET A 105 -3.27 -20.16 24.18
CA MET A 105 -2.25 -20.84 23.36
C MET A 105 -1.11 -19.90 22.96
N ILE A 106 -1.40 -18.66 22.57
CA ILE A 106 -0.37 -17.66 22.22
C ILE A 106 0.49 -17.32 23.44
N LEU A 107 -0.15 -17.08 24.60
CA LEU A 107 0.55 -16.83 25.85
C LEU A 107 1.46 -18.01 26.26
N LEU A 108 0.96 -19.24 26.06
CA LEU A 108 1.70 -20.47 26.35
C LEU A 108 2.98 -20.60 25.54
N LEU A 109 3.01 -20.14 24.25
CA LEU A 109 4.20 -20.15 23.43
C LEU A 109 5.36 -19.39 24.08
N GLY A 110 5.09 -18.19 24.63
CA GLY A 110 6.09 -17.39 25.34
C GLY A 110 6.58 -18.02 26.65
N LEU A 111 5.66 -18.65 27.41
CA LEU A 111 5.99 -19.26 28.70
C LEU A 111 6.83 -20.54 28.56
N VAL A 112 6.54 -21.35 27.54
CA VAL A 112 7.22 -22.64 27.34
C VAL A 112 8.62 -22.48 26.76
N THR A 113 8.83 -21.52 25.88
CA THR A 113 10.17 -21.25 25.29
C THR A 113 11.21 -20.91 26.37
N LYS A 114 10.81 -20.23 27.45
CA LYS A 114 11.70 -19.90 28.59
C LYS A 114 12.40 -21.15 29.17
N ASN A 115 11.67 -22.26 29.32
CA ASN A 115 12.24 -23.49 29.92
C ASN A 115 13.28 -24.12 28.97
N GLY A 116 13.01 -24.09 27.64
CA GLY A 116 13.94 -24.56 26.63
C GLY A 116 15.20 -23.71 26.54
N ILE A 117 15.06 -22.39 26.60
CA ILE A 117 16.18 -21.44 26.55
C ILE A 117 17.16 -21.72 27.72
N LEU A 118 16.66 -21.84 28.96
CA LEU A 118 17.50 -22.07 30.15
C LEU A 118 18.30 -23.36 30.03
N LEU A 119 17.78 -24.40 29.41
CA LEU A 119 18.46 -25.68 29.26
C LEU A 119 19.53 -25.63 28.16
N VAL A 120 19.17 -25.06 26.99
CA VAL A 120 20.07 -24.99 25.82
C VAL A 120 21.21 -24.00 26.05
N ASP A 121 20.93 -22.84 26.66
CA ASP A 121 21.95 -21.84 26.97
C ASP A 121 23.03 -22.40 27.93
N PHE A 122 22.62 -23.07 29.02
CA PHE A 122 23.55 -23.68 29.92
C PHE A 122 24.34 -24.84 29.27
N ALA A 123 23.73 -25.62 28.39
CA ALA A 123 24.43 -26.66 27.63
C ALA A 123 25.49 -26.05 26.70
N ASN A 124 25.18 -24.91 26.04
CA ASN A 124 26.14 -24.18 25.20
C ASN A 124 27.31 -23.62 26.01
N GLN A 125 27.08 -23.10 27.25
CA GLN A 125 28.12 -22.64 28.14
C GLN A 125 29.07 -23.79 28.56
N GLN A 126 28.50 -25.00 28.83
CA GLN A 126 29.32 -26.18 29.14
C GLN A 126 30.11 -26.68 27.92
N ARG A 127 29.57 -26.52 26.70
CA ARG A 127 30.32 -26.82 25.46
C ARG A 127 31.45 -25.83 25.21
N ALA A 128 31.27 -24.56 25.53
CA ALA A 128 32.34 -23.56 25.44
C ALA A 128 33.53 -23.88 26.37
N GLN A 129 33.27 -24.64 27.46
CA GLN A 129 34.29 -25.18 28.38
C GLN A 129 34.93 -26.48 27.86
N GLY A 130 34.64 -26.92 26.62
CA GLY A 130 35.27 -28.09 26.00
C GLY A 130 34.56 -29.44 26.20
N LYS A 131 33.38 -29.48 26.87
CA LYS A 131 32.66 -30.74 27.09
C LYS A 131 31.97 -31.21 25.80
N PRO A 132 31.91 -32.53 25.53
CA PRO A 132 31.14 -33.07 24.40
C PRO A 132 29.64 -32.80 24.58
N ALA A 133 28.88 -32.68 23.47
CA ALA A 133 27.47 -32.27 23.44
C ALA A 133 26.57 -33.09 24.39
N PHE A 134 26.81 -34.39 24.52
CA PHE A 134 26.04 -35.25 25.41
C PHE A 134 26.29 -34.96 26.88
N GLU A 135 27.57 -34.83 27.30
CA GLU A 135 27.94 -34.55 28.69
C GLU A 135 27.51 -33.12 29.08
N ALA A 136 27.66 -32.15 28.17
CA ALA A 136 27.22 -30.78 28.37
C ALA A 136 25.71 -30.69 28.65
N MET A 137 24.92 -31.43 27.86
CA MET A 137 23.46 -31.46 28.01
C MET A 137 23.03 -32.24 29.27
N MET A 138 23.71 -33.33 29.62
CA MET A 138 23.46 -34.06 30.89
C MET A 138 23.79 -33.22 32.12
N ALA A 139 24.88 -32.46 32.10
CA ALA A 139 25.21 -31.49 33.14
C ALA A 139 24.17 -30.39 33.26
N ALA A 140 23.70 -29.83 32.12
CA ALA A 140 22.63 -28.84 32.08
C ALA A 140 21.34 -29.40 32.70
N GLY A 141 20.93 -30.60 32.32
CA GLY A 141 19.77 -31.27 32.90
C GLY A 141 19.84 -31.40 34.43
N ARG A 142 20.95 -31.89 34.95
CA ARG A 142 21.12 -32.07 36.41
C ARG A 142 21.04 -30.74 37.20
N ILE A 143 21.65 -29.68 36.70
CA ILE A 143 21.74 -28.39 37.41
C ILE A 143 20.45 -27.57 37.22
N ARG A 144 19.86 -27.58 36.03
CA ARG A 144 18.71 -26.72 35.68
C ARG A 144 17.35 -27.36 35.93
N LEU A 145 17.27 -28.67 36.23
CA LEU A 145 15.98 -29.36 36.46
C LEU A 145 15.18 -28.71 37.60
N ARG A 146 15.81 -28.44 38.75
CA ARG A 146 15.12 -27.83 39.91
C ARG A 146 14.57 -26.43 39.60
N PRO A 147 15.34 -25.46 39.05
CA PRO A 147 14.83 -24.16 38.65
C PRO A 147 13.69 -24.22 37.64
N ILE A 148 13.78 -25.12 36.63
CA ILE A 148 12.74 -25.29 35.61
C ILE A 148 11.44 -25.80 36.24
N LEU A 149 11.54 -26.83 37.11
CA LEU A 149 10.36 -27.37 37.81
C LEU A 149 9.73 -26.33 38.75
N MET A 150 10.55 -25.57 39.52
CA MET A 150 10.03 -24.52 40.39
C MET A 150 9.25 -23.45 39.61
N THR A 151 9.79 -22.97 38.50
CA THR A 151 9.11 -21.96 37.70
C THR A 151 7.85 -22.51 37.02
N ALA A 152 7.88 -23.75 36.51
CA ALA A 152 6.71 -24.40 35.90
C ALA A 152 5.60 -24.61 36.93
N VAL A 153 5.91 -25.17 38.11
CA VAL A 153 4.92 -25.36 39.17
C VAL A 153 4.35 -24.03 39.65
N SER A 154 5.19 -23.02 39.86
CA SER A 154 4.73 -21.67 40.26
C SER A 154 3.77 -21.08 39.24
N THR A 155 4.05 -21.21 37.93
CA THR A 155 3.18 -20.71 36.86
C THR A 155 1.87 -21.49 36.80
N VAL A 156 1.91 -22.83 36.90
CA VAL A 156 0.73 -23.69 36.94
C VAL A 156 -0.16 -23.34 38.11
N VAL A 157 0.39 -23.26 39.33
CA VAL A 157 -0.35 -22.90 40.54
C VAL A 157 -0.91 -21.47 40.45
N GLY A 158 -0.12 -20.52 39.94
CA GLY A 158 -0.59 -19.14 39.72
C GLY A 158 -1.74 -19.01 38.72
N ALA A 159 -1.85 -19.93 37.77
CA ALA A 159 -2.94 -19.95 36.78
C ALA A 159 -4.18 -20.76 37.25
N LEU A 160 -4.10 -21.56 38.33
CA LEU A 160 -5.23 -22.34 38.84
C LEU A 160 -6.47 -21.49 39.20
N PRO A 161 -6.37 -20.28 39.77
CA PRO A 161 -7.53 -19.45 40.03
C PRO A 161 -8.34 -19.12 38.79
N ILE A 162 -7.72 -19.05 37.61
CA ILE A 162 -8.38 -18.81 36.33
C ILE A 162 -9.15 -20.07 35.89
N VAL A 163 -8.60 -21.26 36.14
CA VAL A 163 -9.26 -22.55 35.85
C VAL A 163 -10.52 -22.72 36.70
N PHE A 164 -10.42 -22.37 38.00
CA PHE A 164 -11.54 -22.50 38.97
C PHE A 164 -12.41 -21.24 39.05
N SER A 165 -12.24 -20.28 38.15
CA SER A 165 -12.98 -19.01 38.21
C SER A 165 -14.47 -19.21 38.42
N ILE A 166 -15.06 -18.42 39.37
CA ILE A 166 -16.47 -18.45 39.75
C ILE A 166 -17.05 -17.06 39.46
N GLY A 167 -18.31 -16.98 39.06
CA GLY A 167 -19.01 -15.73 38.82
C GLY A 167 -19.22 -15.38 37.33
N ALA A 168 -19.77 -14.19 37.08
CA ALA A 168 -20.10 -13.75 35.72
C ALA A 168 -18.85 -13.71 34.80
N GLY A 169 -18.96 -14.29 33.59
CA GLY A 169 -17.85 -14.39 32.62
C GLY A 169 -16.84 -15.50 32.91
N ALA A 170 -17.08 -16.37 33.90
CA ALA A 170 -16.21 -17.52 34.18
C ALA A 170 -16.15 -18.50 33.01
N GLU A 171 -17.25 -18.71 32.30
CA GLU A 171 -17.34 -19.62 31.14
C GLU A 171 -16.38 -19.24 30.01
N SER A 172 -16.17 -17.94 29.78
CA SER A 172 -15.24 -17.43 28.77
C SER A 172 -13.76 -17.53 29.20
N ARG A 173 -13.46 -17.37 30.51
CA ARG A 173 -12.07 -17.33 31.03
C ARG A 173 -11.51 -18.71 31.37
N ARG A 174 -12.32 -19.68 31.74
CA ARG A 174 -11.87 -21.05 32.07
C ARG A 174 -11.08 -21.72 30.94
N PRO A 175 -11.50 -21.68 29.65
CA PRO A 175 -10.73 -22.26 28.57
C PRO A 175 -9.32 -21.68 28.43
N LEU A 176 -9.12 -20.38 28.72
CA LEU A 176 -7.80 -19.73 28.80
C LEU A 176 -6.93 -20.39 29.89
N GLY A 177 -7.49 -20.54 31.10
CA GLY A 177 -6.77 -21.16 32.23
C GLY A 177 -6.42 -22.62 31.96
N VAL A 178 -7.35 -23.40 31.43
CA VAL A 178 -7.15 -24.83 31.11
C VAL A 178 -6.12 -25.01 30.01
N ALA A 179 -6.15 -24.22 28.95
CA ALA A 179 -5.16 -24.28 27.87
C ALA A 179 -3.77 -23.94 28.39
N THR A 180 -3.65 -22.91 29.25
CA THR A 180 -2.36 -22.48 29.83
C THR A 180 -1.82 -23.50 30.81
N VAL A 181 -2.61 -23.95 31.78
CA VAL A 181 -2.19 -24.94 32.81
C VAL A 181 -1.87 -26.29 32.18
N GLY A 182 -2.78 -26.81 31.35
CA GLY A 182 -2.60 -28.10 30.70
C GLY A 182 -1.43 -28.12 29.73
N GLY A 183 -1.34 -27.08 28.90
CA GLY A 183 -0.23 -26.93 27.96
C GLY A 183 1.10 -26.79 28.66
N MET A 184 1.18 -26.02 29.76
CA MET A 184 2.41 -25.84 30.53
C MET A 184 2.84 -27.13 31.26
N ALA A 185 1.91 -27.83 31.89
CA ALA A 185 2.23 -29.08 32.61
C ALA A 185 2.76 -30.16 31.66
N ILE A 186 2.04 -30.42 30.56
CA ILE A 186 2.42 -31.45 29.59
C ILE A 186 3.69 -31.07 28.85
N SER A 187 3.81 -29.80 28.39
CA SER A 187 4.99 -29.36 27.66
C SER A 187 6.26 -29.35 28.53
N THR A 188 6.16 -28.96 29.81
CA THR A 188 7.35 -28.98 30.72
C THR A 188 7.86 -30.40 30.87
N PHE A 189 6.94 -31.38 31.06
CA PHE A 189 7.35 -32.77 31.18
C PHE A 189 7.99 -33.28 29.87
N LEU A 190 7.37 -33.04 28.73
CA LEU A 190 7.90 -33.49 27.43
C LEU A 190 9.20 -32.78 27.06
N THR A 191 9.32 -31.48 27.36
CA THR A 191 10.52 -30.68 27.07
C THR A 191 11.76 -31.24 27.75
N LEU A 192 11.65 -31.73 28.99
CA LEU A 192 12.76 -32.34 29.73
C LEU A 192 13.31 -33.61 29.04
N PHE A 193 12.54 -34.31 28.25
CA PHE A 193 12.97 -35.49 27.51
C PHE A 193 13.33 -35.18 26.05
N VAL A 194 12.57 -34.33 25.37
CA VAL A 194 12.73 -34.08 23.93
C VAL A 194 13.91 -33.16 23.64
N ILE A 195 14.08 -32.08 24.40
CA ILE A 195 15.18 -31.10 24.15
C ILE A 195 16.56 -31.77 24.23
N PRO A 196 16.91 -32.56 25.29
CA PRO A 196 18.22 -33.19 25.36
C PRO A 196 18.53 -34.07 24.16
N VAL A 197 17.53 -34.87 23.69
CA VAL A 197 17.70 -35.78 22.55
C VAL A 197 17.94 -34.99 21.27
N VAL A 198 17.09 -33.98 21.01
CA VAL A 198 17.17 -33.17 19.79
C VAL A 198 18.44 -32.33 19.75
N TYR A 199 18.82 -31.72 20.88
CA TYR A 199 20.06 -30.94 20.99
C TYR A 199 21.29 -31.77 20.63
N VAL A 200 21.41 -33.00 21.18
CA VAL A 200 22.54 -33.90 20.90
C VAL A 200 22.52 -34.34 19.43
N LEU A 201 21.35 -34.64 18.87
CA LEU A 201 21.22 -35.03 17.47
C LEU A 201 21.64 -33.91 16.52
N LEU A 202 21.12 -32.69 16.70
CA LEU A 202 21.43 -31.51 15.87
C LEU A 202 22.89 -31.08 16.03
N SER A 203 23.45 -31.15 17.25
CA SER A 203 24.86 -30.88 17.47
C SER A 203 25.77 -31.83 16.71
N ARG A 204 25.45 -33.13 16.69
CA ARG A 204 26.19 -34.14 15.90
C ARG A 204 26.06 -33.91 14.39
N MET A 205 24.89 -33.50 13.91
CA MET A 205 24.70 -33.11 12.50
C MET A 205 25.51 -31.89 12.11
N GLY A 206 25.53 -30.85 12.96
CA GLY A 206 26.32 -29.63 12.75
C GLY A 206 27.82 -29.90 12.72
N GLU A 207 28.33 -30.80 13.57
CA GLU A 207 29.73 -31.23 13.59
C GLU A 207 30.12 -32.01 12.31
N ARG A 208 29.19 -32.72 11.69
CA ARG A 208 29.41 -33.42 10.41
C ARG A 208 29.44 -32.50 9.19
N MET A 209 28.71 -31.38 9.25
CA MET A 209 28.63 -30.40 8.17
C MET A 209 29.70 -29.30 8.26
N ALA A 210 30.41 -29.16 9.37
CA ALA A 210 31.47 -28.18 9.52
C ALA A 210 32.70 -28.55 8.68
N PRO A 211 33.22 -27.64 7.84
CA PRO A 211 34.43 -27.88 7.05
C PRO A 211 35.63 -28.16 7.98
N LYS A 212 36.48 -29.13 7.58
CA LYS A 212 37.63 -29.64 8.34
C LYS A 212 38.67 -28.58 8.79
N SER A 213 38.58 -27.34 8.27
CA SER A 213 39.53 -26.26 8.60
C SER A 213 39.35 -25.63 9.99
N ARG A 214 38.28 -25.94 10.72
CA ARG A 214 38.06 -25.42 12.09
C ARG A 214 38.49 -26.39 13.22
N ARG A 215 39.06 -27.55 12.87
CA ARG A 215 39.41 -28.60 13.86
C ARG A 215 40.77 -28.44 14.55
N ALA A 216 41.56 -27.42 14.25
CA ALA A 216 42.89 -27.30 14.81
C ALA A 216 43.22 -25.84 15.22
N ARG A 217 42.84 -25.45 16.43
CA ARG A 217 43.56 -24.45 17.21
C ARG A 217 43.68 -24.95 18.63
N PRO A 218 44.88 -25.39 19.06
CA PRO A 218 45.17 -25.62 20.47
C PRO A 218 45.24 -24.28 21.19
N ALA A 219 44.71 -24.25 22.42
CA ALA A 219 44.82 -23.11 23.33
C ALA A 219 46.31 -22.82 23.60
N LEU A 220 46.75 -21.61 23.27
CA LEU A 220 47.99 -21.05 23.74
C LEU A 220 47.80 -20.62 25.19
N SER A 221 48.64 -21.19 26.04
CA SER A 221 48.84 -20.89 27.45
C SER A 221 49.14 -19.40 27.66
N ALA A 222 48.35 -18.73 28.49
CA ALA A 222 48.67 -17.42 29.04
C ALA A 222 49.65 -17.61 30.21
N SER A 223 50.85 -17.07 30.06
CA SER A 223 51.79 -16.83 31.16
C SER A 223 51.28 -15.66 32.02
N GLU A 224 51.33 -15.87 33.34
CA GLU A 224 51.19 -14.86 34.35
C GLU A 224 52.24 -13.76 34.18
N ASP A 225 51.80 -12.49 34.20
CA ASP A 225 52.58 -11.46 34.92
C ASP A 225 51.64 -10.35 35.43
N GLY A 226 51.93 -9.88 36.65
CA GLY A 226 51.07 -9.11 37.48
C GLY A 226 51.00 -7.61 37.16
N GLY A 227 50.02 -6.96 37.76
CA GLY A 227 49.86 -5.50 37.83
C GLY A 227 48.48 -5.12 38.37
N GLU A 228 48.41 -4.81 39.66
CA GLU A 228 47.30 -4.17 40.36
C GLU A 228 46.96 -2.80 39.74
N ASP A 229 45.68 -2.47 39.57
CA ASP A 229 45.00 -1.33 40.23
C ASP A 229 43.64 -1.02 39.58
N GLY A 230 42.65 -0.80 40.42
CA GLY A 230 41.66 0.30 40.29
C GLY A 230 40.29 0.06 39.64
N GLY A 231 39.27 -0.21 40.45
CA GLY A 231 37.95 0.41 40.35
C GLY A 231 36.85 -0.27 39.51
N PRO A 232 35.66 -0.43 40.10
CA PRO A 232 34.52 -1.04 39.41
C PRO A 232 33.67 0.03 38.73
N ASP A 233 33.69 0.07 37.39
CA ASP A 233 32.71 0.81 36.63
C ASP A 233 32.15 -0.09 35.51
N GLY A 234 31.15 -0.90 35.88
CA GLY A 234 30.36 -1.77 35.00
C GLY A 234 29.17 -1.04 34.40
N GLY A 235 29.40 -0.09 33.50
CA GLY A 235 28.34 0.47 32.69
C GLY A 235 27.90 -0.48 31.56
N PRO A 236 26.62 -0.56 31.21
CA PRO A 236 26.13 -1.44 30.14
C PRO A 236 26.54 -0.88 28.77
N ARG A 237 27.66 -1.37 28.24
CA ARG A 237 28.16 -0.97 26.92
C ARG A 237 27.97 -2.08 25.88
N ARG A 238 27.23 -1.76 24.82
CA ARG A 238 27.20 -2.37 23.46
C ARG A 238 25.96 -3.11 22.98
N ALA A 239 24.79 -2.97 23.59
CA ALA A 239 23.53 -3.41 22.96
C ALA A 239 22.90 -2.32 22.05
N ALA A 240 23.24 -1.05 22.30
CA ALA A 240 22.65 0.09 21.59
C ALA A 240 22.89 0.11 20.06
N PRO A 241 24.08 -0.19 19.48
CA PRO A 241 24.26 -0.12 18.04
C PRO A 241 23.58 -1.26 17.28
N VAL A 242 23.47 -2.45 17.86
CA VAL A 242 22.82 -3.60 17.20
C VAL A 242 21.30 -3.43 17.20
N VAL A 243 20.73 -2.93 18.28
CA VAL A 243 19.30 -2.59 18.37
C VAL A 243 18.99 -1.41 17.45
N ALA A 244 19.86 -0.40 17.38
CA ALA A 244 19.71 0.72 16.45
C ALA A 244 19.84 0.27 14.98
N CYS A 245 20.79 -0.61 14.63
CA CYS A 245 20.89 -1.18 13.29
C CYS A 245 19.71 -2.09 12.95
N ALA A 246 19.23 -2.90 13.87
CA ALA A 246 18.03 -3.71 13.67
C ALA A 246 16.79 -2.83 13.51
N LEU A 247 16.68 -1.75 14.29
CA LEU A 247 15.60 -0.76 14.17
C LEU A 247 15.67 -0.01 12.82
N VAL A 248 16.87 0.36 12.35
CA VAL A 248 17.08 1.01 11.06
C VAL A 248 16.77 0.06 9.90
N VAL A 249 17.11 -1.21 9.99
CA VAL A 249 16.75 -2.24 8.99
C VAL A 249 15.24 -2.53 9.03
N PHE A 250 14.60 -2.48 10.20
CA PHE A 250 13.15 -2.57 10.34
C PHE A 250 12.43 -1.32 9.81
N LEU A 251 13.00 -0.14 10.02
CA LEU A 251 12.48 1.14 9.50
C LEU A 251 12.73 1.32 8.00
N ALA A 252 13.72 0.63 7.42
CA ALA A 252 13.93 0.51 5.98
C ALA A 252 12.87 -0.37 5.29
N GLY A 253 11.79 -0.69 5.98
CA GLY A 253 10.61 -1.49 5.65
C GLY A 253 10.51 -1.97 4.21
N CYS A 254 10.42 -3.26 4.00
CA CYS A 254 10.17 -3.86 2.69
C CYS A 254 8.87 -3.31 2.10
N ALA A 255 8.96 -2.44 1.09
CA ALA A 255 7.78 -2.03 0.34
C ALA A 255 7.21 -3.24 -0.41
N MET A 256 5.99 -3.64 -0.07
CA MET A 256 5.32 -4.77 -0.70
C MET A 256 4.90 -4.43 -2.13
N GLY A 257 4.90 -5.44 -3.01
CA GLY A 257 4.49 -5.32 -4.40
C GLY A 257 5.65 -5.28 -5.39
N PRO A 258 5.34 -5.31 -6.70
CA PRO A 258 6.35 -5.25 -7.74
C PRO A 258 6.95 -3.84 -7.82
N THR A 259 8.25 -3.78 -8.08
CA THR A 259 8.89 -2.52 -8.46
C THR A 259 8.52 -2.20 -9.89
N TYR A 260 8.13 -0.97 -10.16
CA TYR A 260 7.84 -0.55 -11.52
C TYR A 260 9.08 -0.69 -12.40
N SER A 261 8.93 -1.38 -13.51
CA SER A 261 9.92 -1.48 -14.56
C SER A 261 9.28 -1.00 -15.86
N ARG A 262 9.90 -0.03 -16.49
CA ARG A 262 9.40 0.51 -17.75
C ARG A 262 9.42 -0.57 -18.82
N PRO A 263 8.30 -0.79 -19.56
CA PRO A 263 8.30 -1.70 -20.70
C PRO A 263 9.23 -1.19 -21.81
N SER A 264 10.03 -2.08 -22.38
CA SER A 264 10.77 -1.78 -23.59
C SER A 264 9.83 -1.78 -24.78
N ILE A 265 9.79 -0.68 -25.53
CA ILE A 265 9.05 -0.59 -26.78
C ILE A 265 10.03 -0.74 -27.93
N GLU A 266 9.83 -1.74 -28.78
CA GLU A 266 10.59 -1.86 -30.02
C GLU A 266 10.15 -0.74 -30.98
N ALA A 267 10.96 0.31 -31.11
CA ALA A 267 10.73 1.35 -32.08
C ALA A 267 11.20 0.89 -33.49
N PRO A 268 10.50 1.28 -34.58
CA PRO A 268 10.96 1.01 -35.93
C PRO A 268 12.35 1.56 -36.18
N LYS A 269 13.20 0.80 -36.88
CA LYS A 269 14.58 1.19 -37.15
C LYS A 269 14.73 2.31 -38.18
N ALA A 270 13.71 2.57 -38.98
CA ALA A 270 13.69 3.62 -39.98
C ALA A 270 12.25 4.02 -40.31
N TRP A 271 12.06 5.20 -40.87
CA TRP A 271 10.80 5.61 -41.47
C TRP A 271 10.58 4.84 -42.78
N LYS A 272 9.33 4.50 -43.08
CA LYS A 272 8.98 3.75 -44.30
C LYS A 272 9.37 4.48 -45.59
N GLU A 273 9.21 5.81 -45.59
CA GLU A 273 9.45 6.68 -46.73
C GLU A 273 10.83 7.42 -46.65
N ALA A 274 11.70 7.06 -45.70
CA ALA A 274 13.01 7.66 -45.61
C ALA A 274 13.84 7.26 -46.82
N THR A 275 14.15 8.22 -47.68
CA THR A 275 15.16 8.05 -48.74
C THR A 275 16.54 7.89 -48.12
N THR A 276 17.40 7.11 -48.78
CA THR A 276 18.69 6.55 -48.31
C THR A 276 19.73 7.56 -47.81
N ASN A 277 19.47 8.87 -47.81
CA ASN A 277 20.44 9.93 -47.52
C ASN A 277 20.11 10.78 -46.28
N VAL A 278 19.13 10.37 -45.44
CA VAL A 278 18.87 11.07 -44.19
C VAL A 278 19.74 10.47 -43.10
N ASP A 279 20.65 11.27 -42.53
CA ASP A 279 21.44 10.90 -41.37
C ASP A 279 20.49 10.68 -40.18
N THR A 280 20.12 9.41 -39.96
CA THR A 280 19.18 9.00 -38.90
C THR A 280 19.84 8.99 -37.52
N GLY A 281 21.11 9.30 -37.38
CA GLY A 281 21.86 9.30 -36.13
C GLY A 281 22.01 7.88 -35.52
N VAL A 282 22.60 7.80 -34.34
CA VAL A 282 22.79 6.54 -33.61
C VAL A 282 21.53 6.21 -32.81
N TRP A 283 21.00 5.00 -33.00
CA TRP A 283 19.86 4.48 -32.22
C TRP A 283 20.20 4.41 -30.74
N GLN A 284 19.42 5.04 -29.91
CA GLN A 284 19.50 4.98 -28.46
C GLN A 284 18.16 4.48 -27.89
N GLU A 285 18.21 3.87 -26.73
CA GLU A 285 16.99 3.50 -26.01
C GLU A 285 16.17 4.75 -25.68
N ALA A 286 14.88 4.72 -26.01
CA ALA A 286 13.98 5.85 -25.78
C ALA A 286 13.83 6.11 -24.26
N ARG A 287 14.25 7.29 -23.82
CA ARG A 287 14.04 7.77 -22.45
C ARG A 287 13.04 8.93 -22.47
N PRO A 288 12.03 8.96 -21.58
CA PRO A 288 11.05 10.04 -21.57
C PRO A 288 11.74 11.39 -21.39
N GLN A 289 11.42 12.30 -22.29
CA GLN A 289 11.75 13.72 -22.20
C GLN A 289 10.45 14.54 -22.22
N ASP A 290 9.45 14.07 -21.48
CA ASP A 290 8.14 14.69 -21.35
C ASP A 290 8.20 16.09 -20.73
N THR A 291 9.24 16.39 -19.95
CA THR A 291 9.52 17.71 -19.38
C THR A 291 10.31 18.63 -20.31
N ALA A 292 10.75 18.15 -21.49
CA ALA A 292 11.46 18.99 -22.44
C ALA A 292 10.51 20.09 -22.95
N ASP A 293 10.92 21.35 -22.84
CA ASP A 293 10.19 22.47 -23.41
C ASP A 293 10.08 22.28 -24.93
N ARG A 294 8.84 22.27 -25.41
CA ARG A 294 8.56 22.13 -26.86
C ARG A 294 8.65 23.47 -27.56
N GLY A 295 8.70 24.58 -26.79
CA GLY A 295 8.76 25.92 -27.30
C GLY A 295 7.58 26.29 -28.19
N ALA A 296 7.68 27.42 -28.84
CA ALA A 296 6.72 27.89 -29.83
C ALA A 296 7.01 27.28 -31.19
N TRP A 297 6.73 25.96 -31.34
CA TRP A 297 7.03 25.18 -32.55
C TRP A 297 6.45 25.76 -33.84
N TRP A 298 5.35 26.55 -33.74
CA TRP A 298 4.68 27.21 -34.87
C TRP A 298 5.47 28.38 -35.43
N GLU A 299 6.46 28.90 -34.74
CA GLU A 299 7.33 29.98 -35.23
C GLU A 299 8.13 29.57 -36.47
N VAL A 300 8.29 28.27 -36.71
CA VAL A 300 8.92 27.73 -37.92
C VAL A 300 8.24 28.22 -39.21
N PHE A 301 6.95 28.57 -39.16
CA PHE A 301 6.18 29.07 -40.29
C PHE A 301 6.44 30.56 -40.59
N ASN A 302 7.13 31.31 -39.72
CA ASN A 302 7.41 32.73 -39.84
C ASN A 302 6.17 33.60 -40.15
N ASP A 303 5.02 33.26 -39.58
CA ASP A 303 3.73 33.94 -39.77
C ASP A 303 3.34 34.68 -38.49
N ALA A 304 3.40 36.03 -38.53
CA ALA A 304 3.11 36.86 -37.35
C ALA A 304 1.65 36.75 -36.91
N GLN A 305 0.72 36.57 -37.83
CA GLN A 305 -0.71 36.42 -37.53
C GLN A 305 -0.97 35.09 -36.83
N LEU A 306 -0.36 34.00 -37.31
CA LEU A 306 -0.41 32.70 -36.65
C LEU A 306 0.14 32.79 -35.23
N ASN A 307 1.29 33.45 -35.04
CA ASN A 307 1.90 33.60 -33.73
C ASN A 307 0.96 34.33 -32.73
N LEU A 308 0.26 35.38 -33.18
CA LEU A 308 -0.72 36.08 -32.33
C LEU A 308 -1.90 35.19 -31.96
N LEU A 309 -2.44 34.43 -32.90
CA LEU A 309 -3.55 33.50 -32.66
C LEU A 309 -3.15 32.38 -31.69
N GLN A 310 -1.94 31.85 -31.82
CA GLN A 310 -1.41 30.83 -30.92
C GLN A 310 -1.30 31.34 -29.49
N VAL A 311 -0.77 32.55 -29.30
CA VAL A 311 -0.68 33.17 -27.97
C VAL A 311 -2.09 33.37 -27.39
N GLN A 312 -3.05 33.86 -28.18
CA GLN A 312 -4.42 34.02 -27.71
C GLN A 312 -5.05 32.67 -27.31
N ALA A 313 -4.88 31.64 -28.10
CA ALA A 313 -5.39 30.31 -27.81
C ALA A 313 -4.81 29.74 -26.52
N VAL A 314 -3.50 29.85 -26.32
CA VAL A 314 -2.84 29.36 -25.09
C VAL A 314 -3.40 30.05 -23.83
N TYR A 315 -3.71 31.35 -23.90
CA TYR A 315 -4.20 32.10 -22.73
C TYR A 315 -5.73 32.01 -22.51
N ALA A 316 -6.52 31.82 -23.55
CA ALA A 316 -7.98 31.98 -23.46
C ALA A 316 -8.77 30.70 -23.81
N ASN A 317 -8.12 29.61 -24.23
CA ASN A 317 -8.81 28.37 -24.58
C ASN A 317 -9.37 27.67 -23.34
N GLN A 318 -10.68 27.48 -23.28
CA GLN A 318 -11.39 26.89 -22.15
C GLN A 318 -11.04 25.42 -21.90
N SER A 319 -10.69 24.66 -22.95
CA SER A 319 -10.25 23.26 -22.81
C SER A 319 -8.90 23.17 -22.14
N LEU A 320 -8.01 24.12 -22.42
CA LEU A 320 -6.69 24.21 -21.82
C LEU A 320 -6.79 24.65 -20.34
N GLU A 321 -7.64 25.61 -20.03
CA GLU A 321 -7.92 26.04 -18.65
C GLU A 321 -8.50 24.89 -17.83
N ALA A 322 -9.45 24.13 -18.38
CA ALA A 322 -9.97 22.93 -17.72
C ALA A 322 -8.90 21.85 -17.51
N ALA A 323 -7.96 21.67 -18.43
CA ALA A 323 -6.85 20.73 -18.28
C ALA A 323 -5.88 21.18 -17.18
N LEU A 324 -5.59 22.48 -17.09
CA LEU A 324 -4.77 23.06 -16.02
C LEU A 324 -5.43 22.87 -14.66
N ALA A 325 -6.72 23.13 -14.53
CA ALA A 325 -7.46 22.90 -13.28
C ALA A 325 -7.45 21.42 -12.85
N ARG A 326 -7.50 20.47 -13.80
CA ARG A 326 -7.36 19.04 -13.51
C ARG A 326 -5.96 18.72 -12.99
N LEU A 327 -4.92 19.32 -13.56
CA LEU A 327 -3.54 19.18 -13.10
C LEU A 327 -3.38 19.70 -11.67
N ASP A 328 -3.90 20.87 -11.37
CA ASP A 328 -3.81 21.46 -10.02
C ASP A 328 -4.56 20.61 -9.00
N ARG A 329 -5.73 20.08 -9.36
CA ARG A 329 -6.45 19.10 -8.54
C ARG A 329 -5.60 17.84 -8.30
N ALA A 330 -4.98 17.27 -9.33
CA ALA A 330 -4.16 16.08 -9.21
C ALA A 330 -2.94 16.31 -8.29
N ARG A 331 -2.30 17.48 -8.40
CA ARG A 331 -1.20 17.89 -7.53
C ARG A 331 -1.65 18.06 -6.07
N ALA A 332 -2.84 18.62 -5.84
CA ALA A 332 -3.41 18.73 -4.50
C ALA A 332 -3.72 17.36 -3.89
N VAL A 333 -4.36 16.47 -4.66
CA VAL A 333 -4.67 15.08 -4.25
C VAL A 333 -3.40 14.28 -3.94
N ALA A 334 -2.31 14.48 -4.69
CA ALA A 334 -1.04 13.81 -4.44
C ALA A 334 -0.39 14.16 -3.09
N ARG A 335 -0.84 15.24 -2.43
CA ARG A 335 -0.37 15.62 -1.09
C ARG A 335 -1.07 14.84 0.02
N LEU A 336 -2.27 14.30 -0.21
CA LEU A 336 -3.05 13.60 0.81
C LEU A 336 -2.30 12.38 1.39
N PRO A 337 -1.78 11.43 0.61
CA PRO A 337 -1.04 10.31 1.16
C PRO A 337 0.28 10.69 1.85
N LYS A 338 0.80 11.90 1.54
CA LYS A 338 1.97 12.43 2.24
C LYS A 338 1.65 12.83 3.68
N ALA A 339 0.42 13.26 3.95
CA ALA A 339 -0.04 13.56 5.30
C ALA A 339 -0.10 12.29 6.19
N ASP A 340 -0.42 11.14 5.60
CA ASP A 340 -0.48 9.86 6.32
C ASP A 340 0.92 9.33 6.76
N LEU A 341 2.01 9.95 6.30
CA LEU A 341 3.37 9.66 6.76
C LEU A 341 3.72 10.29 8.11
N VAL A 342 2.90 11.18 8.63
CA VAL A 342 3.09 11.87 9.91
C VAL A 342 1.94 11.54 10.86
N PRO A 343 2.17 11.61 12.19
CA PRO A 343 1.10 11.41 13.16
C PRO A 343 -0.04 12.43 12.99
N THR A 344 -1.28 11.97 13.16
CA THR A 344 -2.47 12.81 13.26
C THR A 344 -2.74 13.16 14.71
N LEU A 345 -3.12 14.39 14.95
CA LEU A 345 -3.60 14.88 16.25
C LEU A 345 -5.01 15.40 16.07
N GLU A 346 -5.94 14.78 16.75
CA GLU A 346 -7.36 15.12 16.67
C GLU A 346 -7.90 15.50 18.06
N SER A 347 -8.94 16.31 18.10
CA SER A 347 -9.64 16.63 19.34
C SER A 347 -11.14 16.64 19.07
N HIS A 348 -11.85 15.86 19.86
CA HIS A 348 -13.31 15.74 19.79
C HIS A 348 -13.90 16.10 21.15
N PRO A 349 -14.00 17.41 21.49
CA PRO A 349 -14.59 17.84 22.74
C PRO A 349 -16.03 17.36 22.85
N THR A 350 -16.38 16.74 23.99
CA THR A 350 -17.73 16.28 24.28
C THR A 350 -18.25 16.89 25.58
N TYR A 351 -19.55 17.11 25.62
CA TYR A 351 -20.29 17.41 26.83
C TYR A 351 -21.42 16.42 26.94
N ASP A 352 -21.40 15.63 28.01
CA ASP A 352 -22.42 14.64 28.31
C ASP A 352 -23.15 14.99 29.61
N HIS A 353 -24.47 15.11 29.52
CA HIS A 353 -25.36 15.21 30.68
C HIS A 353 -26.12 13.90 30.82
N PHE A 354 -25.79 13.10 31.82
CA PHE A 354 -26.41 11.80 32.00
C PHE A 354 -26.95 11.54 33.40
N LYS A 355 -28.03 10.78 33.45
CA LYS A 355 -28.63 10.28 34.69
C LYS A 355 -28.43 8.78 34.76
N ARG A 356 -27.66 8.31 35.75
CA ARG A 356 -27.41 6.90 36.01
C ARG A 356 -28.25 6.42 37.18
N THR A 357 -29.01 5.34 37.03
CA THR A 357 -29.79 4.71 38.09
C THR A 357 -28.87 3.86 38.95
N LEU A 358 -28.90 4.06 40.28
CA LEU A 358 -28.09 3.32 41.25
C LEU A 358 -28.56 1.87 41.44
N SER A 359 -29.72 1.49 40.93
CA SER A 359 -30.23 0.11 41.00
C SER A 359 -29.32 -0.92 40.30
N SER A 360 -28.53 -0.50 39.30
CA SER A 360 -27.56 -1.36 38.58
C SER A 360 -26.37 -1.79 39.46
N ILE A 361 -26.10 -1.08 40.56
CA ILE A 361 -25.01 -1.34 41.50
C ILE A 361 -25.54 -1.61 42.92
N GLY A 362 -26.81 -2.02 43.06
CA GLY A 362 -27.41 -2.39 44.34
C GLY A 362 -27.86 -1.22 45.23
N GLY A 363 -27.81 0.01 44.74
CA GLY A 363 -28.25 1.22 45.45
C GLY A 363 -29.67 1.64 45.08
N ARG A 364 -30.25 2.57 45.86
CA ARG A 364 -31.52 3.21 45.57
C ARG A 364 -31.29 4.67 45.19
N GLY A 365 -32.00 5.13 44.13
CA GLY A 365 -31.89 6.50 43.65
C GLY A 365 -31.23 6.64 42.28
N SER A 366 -30.90 7.86 41.88
CA SER A 366 -30.18 8.17 40.64
C SER A 366 -29.18 9.28 40.89
N LEU A 367 -28.02 9.21 40.19
CA LEU A 367 -27.03 10.27 40.11
C LEU A 367 -27.19 10.96 38.76
N THR A 368 -27.22 12.29 38.77
CA THR A 368 -27.14 13.11 37.55
C THR A 368 -25.78 13.77 37.57
N ASN A 369 -25.01 13.56 36.50
CA ASN A 369 -23.67 14.13 36.35
C ASN A 369 -23.54 14.82 35.01
N ASP A 370 -22.76 15.89 35.03
CA ASP A 370 -22.18 16.51 33.85
C ASP A 370 -20.77 15.96 33.63
N ASP A 371 -20.38 15.79 32.38
CA ASP A 371 -19.04 15.38 31.99
C ASP A 371 -18.57 16.23 30.82
N PHE A 372 -17.55 17.02 31.04
CA PHE A 372 -16.86 17.81 30.03
C PHE A 372 -15.55 17.11 29.72
N HIS A 373 -15.39 16.64 28.50
CA HIS A 373 -14.21 15.93 28.07
C HIS A 373 -13.59 16.58 26.85
N VAL A 374 -12.31 16.93 26.93
CA VAL A 374 -11.52 17.54 25.84
C VAL A 374 -10.29 16.65 25.60
N PRO A 375 -10.42 15.59 24.79
CA PRO A 375 -9.30 14.73 24.47
C PRO A 375 -8.42 15.34 23.39
N LEU A 376 -7.14 15.00 23.42
CA LEU A 376 -6.16 15.14 22.35
C LEU A 376 -5.70 13.75 21.99
N ASP A 377 -6.17 13.26 20.86
CA ASP A 377 -5.93 11.91 20.37
C ASP A 377 -4.82 11.93 19.32
N LEU A 378 -3.72 11.25 19.61
CA LEU A 378 -2.61 11.03 18.69
C LEU A 378 -2.78 9.68 18.02
N GLY A 379 -2.76 9.67 16.70
CA GLY A 379 -2.81 8.46 15.88
C GLY A 379 -1.65 8.41 14.88
N TYR A 380 -0.98 7.28 14.75
CA TYR A 380 0.06 7.08 13.74
C TYR A 380 0.08 5.63 13.24
N GLU A 381 -0.15 5.45 11.92
CA GLU A 381 0.02 4.16 11.25
C GLU A 381 1.49 3.97 10.88
N VAL A 382 2.16 3.00 11.49
CA VAL A 382 3.56 2.68 11.17
C VAL A 382 3.59 1.91 9.84
N ASP A 383 4.15 2.53 8.80
CA ASP A 383 4.18 1.98 7.45
C ASP A 383 5.23 0.87 7.28
N LEU A 384 5.03 -0.27 7.98
CA LEU A 384 5.92 -1.43 7.94
C LEU A 384 5.96 -2.08 6.55
N TRP A 385 4.82 -2.19 5.90
CA TRP A 385 4.62 -2.91 4.65
C TRP A 385 4.68 -2.01 3.41
N GLY A 386 4.87 -0.71 3.61
CA GLY A 386 4.96 0.27 2.53
C GLY A 386 3.61 0.66 1.92
N LYS A 387 2.48 0.43 2.59
CA LYS A 387 1.14 0.81 2.12
C LYS A 387 1.05 2.32 1.86
N VAL A 388 1.45 3.14 2.83
CA VAL A 388 1.39 4.61 2.73
C VAL A 388 2.39 5.13 1.69
N ARG A 389 3.62 4.61 1.70
CA ARG A 389 4.65 4.94 0.68
C ARG A 389 4.20 4.60 -0.72
N ARG A 390 3.60 3.42 -0.95
CA ARG A 390 3.06 3.02 -2.26
C ARG A 390 1.84 3.83 -2.67
N SER A 391 1.00 4.26 -1.71
CA SER A 391 -0.11 5.17 -1.96
C SER A 391 0.39 6.54 -2.42
N PHE A 392 1.43 7.07 -1.77
CA PHE A 392 2.09 8.32 -2.19
C PHE A 392 2.73 8.18 -3.59
N GLU A 393 3.44 7.08 -3.86
CA GLU A 393 4.03 6.79 -5.18
C GLU A 393 2.95 6.76 -6.27
N ALA A 394 1.81 6.09 -6.03
CA ALA A 394 0.69 6.05 -6.96
C ALA A 394 0.11 7.43 -7.24
N ALA A 395 -0.19 8.20 -6.19
CA ALA A 395 -0.76 9.54 -6.34
C ALA A 395 0.21 10.54 -7.00
N HIS A 396 1.52 10.39 -6.75
CA HIS A 396 2.55 11.19 -7.42
C HIS A 396 2.63 10.85 -8.91
N ALA A 397 2.57 9.58 -9.28
CA ALA A 397 2.54 9.15 -10.68
C ALA A 397 1.25 9.61 -11.39
N ASP A 398 0.08 9.62 -10.72
CA ASP A 398 -1.15 10.20 -11.25
C ASP A 398 -1.03 11.71 -11.52
N ALA A 399 -0.35 12.45 -10.64
CA ALA A 399 -0.11 13.88 -10.86
C ALA A 399 0.84 14.12 -12.04
N GLN A 400 1.84 13.27 -12.23
CA GLN A 400 2.71 13.30 -13.41
C GLN A 400 1.95 12.93 -14.69
N ALA A 401 1.03 11.96 -14.65
CA ALA A 401 0.15 11.64 -15.77
C ALA A 401 -0.75 12.83 -16.13
N SER A 402 -1.33 13.52 -15.13
CA SER A 402 -2.12 14.73 -15.37
C SER A 402 -1.30 15.89 -15.95
N GLN A 403 -0.01 15.98 -15.63
CA GLN A 403 0.91 16.93 -16.26
C GLN A 403 1.08 16.60 -17.75
N ALA A 404 1.33 15.34 -18.08
CA ALA A 404 1.46 14.89 -19.47
C ALA A 404 0.15 15.04 -20.26
N ALA A 405 -1.01 14.83 -19.62
CA ALA A 405 -2.32 15.08 -20.21
C ALA A 405 -2.52 16.57 -20.53
N TYR A 406 -2.11 17.49 -19.66
CA TYR A 406 -2.12 18.92 -19.93
C TYR A 406 -1.27 19.28 -21.17
N GLU A 407 -0.05 18.73 -21.27
CA GLU A 407 0.82 18.92 -22.42
C GLU A 407 0.22 18.35 -23.72
N THR A 408 -0.53 17.25 -23.62
CA THR A 408 -1.26 16.67 -24.74
C THR A 408 -2.36 17.62 -25.25
N VAL A 409 -3.12 18.22 -24.33
CA VAL A 409 -4.16 19.19 -24.68
C VAL A 409 -3.53 20.43 -25.29
N LEU A 410 -2.43 20.94 -24.73
CA LEU A 410 -1.70 22.11 -25.23
C LEU A 410 -1.23 21.87 -26.67
N LEU A 411 -0.59 20.73 -26.93
CA LEU A 411 -0.14 20.34 -28.26
C LEU A 411 -1.30 20.21 -29.24
N SER A 412 -2.41 19.61 -28.82
CA SER A 412 -3.59 19.41 -29.65
C SER A 412 -4.26 20.74 -30.01
N VAL A 413 -4.42 21.65 -29.04
CA VAL A 413 -5.02 22.98 -29.28
C VAL A 413 -4.14 23.80 -30.23
N THR A 414 -2.82 23.86 -29.98
CA THR A 414 -1.92 24.62 -30.84
C THR A 414 -1.84 24.05 -32.26
N ALA A 415 -1.84 22.72 -32.40
CA ALA A 415 -1.88 22.06 -33.71
C ALA A 415 -3.19 22.36 -34.45
N GLU A 416 -4.35 22.34 -33.75
CA GLU A 416 -5.64 22.60 -34.37
C GLU A 416 -5.80 24.09 -34.80
N VAL A 417 -5.26 25.03 -34.01
CA VAL A 417 -5.17 26.44 -34.39
C VAL A 417 -4.35 26.62 -35.67
N ALA A 418 -3.19 26.02 -35.77
CA ALA A 418 -2.34 26.11 -36.97
C ALA A 418 -3.02 25.45 -38.16
N ARG A 419 -3.60 24.25 -38.01
CA ARG A 419 -4.32 23.55 -39.06
C ARG A 419 -5.50 24.37 -39.58
N THR A 420 -6.33 24.89 -38.70
CA THR A 420 -7.51 25.68 -39.04
C THR A 420 -7.12 26.99 -39.75
N TYR A 421 -6.06 27.63 -39.23
CA TYR A 421 -5.53 28.85 -39.85
C TYR A 421 -5.05 28.61 -41.29
N PHE A 422 -4.21 27.60 -41.54
CA PHE A 422 -3.72 27.34 -42.88
C PHE A 422 -4.81 26.88 -43.85
N LEU A 423 -5.80 26.10 -43.37
CA LEU A 423 -6.98 25.76 -44.20
C LEU A 423 -7.79 27.02 -44.56
N LEU A 424 -7.96 27.95 -43.62
CA LEU A 424 -8.64 29.22 -43.88
C LEU A 424 -7.86 30.04 -44.93
N ARG A 425 -6.55 30.13 -44.83
CA ARG A 425 -5.69 30.81 -45.82
C ARG A 425 -5.74 30.16 -47.22
N ALA A 426 -5.86 28.83 -47.27
CA ALA A 426 -6.06 28.13 -48.52
C ALA A 426 -7.40 28.48 -49.17
N LEU A 427 -8.48 28.57 -48.36
CA LEU A 427 -9.79 29.03 -48.87
C LEU A 427 -9.78 30.51 -49.27
N ASP A 428 -9.00 31.36 -48.61
CA ASP A 428 -8.80 32.75 -49.06
C ASP A 428 -8.21 32.81 -50.47
N ALA A 429 -7.21 32.00 -50.77
CA ALA A 429 -6.57 31.91 -52.08
C ALA A 429 -7.54 31.33 -53.16
N GLU A 430 -8.30 30.29 -52.78
CA GLU A 430 -9.31 29.69 -53.67
C GLU A 430 -10.44 30.67 -53.99
N LEU A 431 -10.94 31.40 -52.98
CA LEU A 431 -11.97 32.42 -53.16
C LEU A 431 -11.52 33.55 -54.06
N ASP A 432 -10.28 34.04 -53.91
CA ASP A 432 -9.72 35.06 -54.80
C ASP A 432 -9.64 34.58 -56.26
N ALA A 433 -9.20 33.32 -56.49
CA ALA A 433 -9.16 32.73 -57.82
C ALA A 433 -10.57 32.57 -58.43
N LEU A 434 -11.56 32.16 -57.62
CA LEU A 434 -12.95 32.04 -58.05
C LEU A 434 -13.58 33.39 -58.37
N LEU A 435 -13.35 34.41 -57.55
CA LEU A 435 -13.85 35.78 -57.81
C LEU A 435 -13.28 36.36 -59.12
N ARG A 436 -12.00 36.15 -59.40
CA ARG A 436 -11.41 36.50 -60.70
C ARG A 436 -12.04 35.72 -61.83
N THR A 437 -12.33 34.44 -61.64
CA THR A 437 -13.01 33.60 -62.63
C THR A 437 -14.42 34.11 -62.91
N VAL A 438 -15.18 34.47 -61.88
CA VAL A 438 -16.52 35.08 -62.04
C VAL A 438 -16.43 36.36 -62.85
N GLU A 439 -15.46 37.23 -62.60
CA GLU A 439 -15.27 38.47 -63.31
C GLU A 439 -14.94 38.21 -64.81
N LEU A 440 -14.04 37.29 -65.10
CA LEU A 440 -13.72 36.91 -66.51
C LEU A 440 -14.92 36.31 -67.20
N ARG A 441 -15.73 35.47 -66.59
CA ARG A 441 -16.97 34.89 -67.17
C ARG A 441 -18.05 35.96 -67.40
N ARG A 442 -18.14 36.97 -66.48
CA ARG A 442 -19.08 38.11 -66.73
C ARG A 442 -18.64 38.96 -67.92
N GLN A 443 -17.34 39.18 -68.08
CA GLN A 443 -16.87 39.88 -69.33
C GLN A 443 -17.16 39.08 -70.57
N ALA A 444 -17.03 37.74 -70.57
CA ALA A 444 -17.41 36.87 -71.67
C ALA A 444 -18.93 36.91 -71.93
N GLU A 445 -19.73 36.92 -70.85
CA GLU A 445 -21.21 37.08 -70.98
C GLU A 445 -21.58 38.41 -71.66
N GLN A 446 -20.93 39.52 -71.24
CA GLN A 446 -21.18 40.80 -71.92
C GLN A 446 -20.80 40.79 -73.39
N LEU A 447 -19.68 40.17 -73.76
CA LEU A 447 -19.28 40.05 -75.16
C LEU A 447 -20.25 39.20 -75.96
N ILE A 448 -20.73 38.06 -75.45
CA ILE A 448 -21.68 37.18 -76.10
C ILE A 448 -23.05 37.89 -76.24
N ASN A 449 -23.52 38.63 -75.25
CA ASN A 449 -24.73 39.44 -75.33
C ASN A 449 -24.67 40.45 -76.49
N GLN A 450 -23.57 41.21 -76.62
CA GLN A 450 -23.36 42.12 -77.74
C GLN A 450 -23.37 41.42 -79.09
N ARG A 451 -22.81 40.20 -79.21
CA ARG A 451 -22.79 39.42 -80.43
C ARG A 451 -24.18 38.88 -80.76
N VAL A 452 -24.99 38.48 -79.79
CA VAL A 452 -26.37 38.05 -79.97
C VAL A 452 -27.24 39.25 -80.48
N ASP A 453 -27.06 40.41 -79.79
CA ASP A 453 -27.76 41.63 -80.18
C ASP A 453 -27.43 42.08 -81.65
N ALA A 454 -26.18 41.80 -82.06
CA ALA A 454 -25.75 42.03 -83.47
C ALA A 454 -26.14 40.89 -84.45
N GLY A 455 -26.82 39.86 -84.02
CA GLY A 455 -27.20 38.70 -84.79
C GLY A 455 -26.03 37.74 -85.14
N LEU A 456 -24.89 37.84 -84.45
CA LEU A 456 -23.65 37.09 -84.69
C LEU A 456 -23.50 35.86 -83.84
N SER A 457 -24.43 35.62 -82.87
CA SER A 457 -24.40 34.49 -81.93
C SER A 457 -25.81 34.00 -81.63
N SER A 458 -25.98 32.78 -81.11
CA SER A 458 -27.28 32.18 -80.81
C SER A 458 -27.73 32.42 -79.37
N GLU A 459 -29.03 32.40 -79.09
CA GLU A 459 -29.59 32.43 -77.73
C GLU A 459 -29.18 31.23 -76.91
N LEU A 460 -28.87 30.09 -77.53
CA LEU A 460 -28.32 28.93 -76.88
C LEU A 460 -26.94 29.22 -76.27
N GLU A 461 -26.07 29.89 -77.02
CA GLU A 461 -24.73 30.28 -76.60
C GLU A 461 -24.76 31.27 -75.43
N LYS A 462 -25.71 32.26 -75.53
CA LYS A 462 -25.98 33.19 -74.42
C LYS A 462 -26.41 32.46 -73.14
N THR A 463 -27.40 31.56 -73.25
CA THR A 463 -27.92 30.79 -72.13
C THR A 463 -26.80 29.94 -71.45
N ARG A 464 -25.93 29.35 -72.25
CA ARG A 464 -24.80 28.59 -71.80
C ARG A 464 -23.80 29.43 -70.96
N VAL A 465 -23.42 30.59 -71.47
CA VAL A 465 -22.49 31.47 -70.80
C VAL A 465 -23.10 32.03 -69.51
N VAL A 466 -24.40 32.39 -69.51
CA VAL A 466 -25.13 32.78 -68.29
C VAL A 466 -25.07 31.65 -67.23
N ALA A 467 -25.31 30.38 -67.65
CA ALA A 467 -25.24 29.25 -66.74
C ALA A 467 -23.82 29.08 -66.14
N GLU A 468 -22.77 29.28 -66.98
CA GLU A 468 -21.36 29.22 -66.50
C GLU A 468 -21.04 30.30 -65.47
N VAL A 469 -21.53 31.53 -65.62
CA VAL A 469 -21.43 32.62 -64.68
C VAL A 469 -22.09 32.25 -63.36
N ARG A 470 -23.39 31.78 -63.44
CA ARG A 470 -24.14 31.41 -62.22
C ARG A 470 -23.52 30.26 -61.46
N THR A 471 -22.92 29.30 -62.18
CA THR A 471 -22.20 28.18 -61.57
C THR A 471 -20.98 28.71 -60.79
N ALA A 472 -20.15 29.56 -61.38
CA ALA A 472 -18.99 30.13 -60.71
C ALA A 472 -19.33 31.02 -59.52
N GLU A 473 -20.46 31.80 -59.63
CA GLU A 473 -20.97 32.57 -58.49
C GLU A 473 -21.41 31.65 -57.35
N ALA A 474 -22.11 30.55 -57.62
CA ALA A 474 -22.54 29.59 -56.63
C ALA A 474 -21.33 28.91 -55.92
N GLU A 475 -20.30 28.50 -56.69
CA GLU A 475 -19.06 27.95 -56.18
C GLU A 475 -18.35 28.96 -55.24
N SER A 476 -18.24 30.24 -55.64
CA SER A 476 -17.62 31.28 -54.83
C SER A 476 -18.35 31.51 -53.48
N LEU A 477 -19.68 31.43 -53.46
CA LEU A 477 -20.49 31.54 -52.26
C LEU A 477 -20.31 30.33 -51.33
N ASP A 478 -20.15 29.12 -51.89
CA ASP A 478 -19.91 27.94 -51.07
C ASP A 478 -18.51 27.98 -50.39
N VAL A 479 -17.47 28.39 -51.12
CA VAL A 479 -16.13 28.59 -50.53
C VAL A 479 -16.16 29.69 -49.49
N ALA A 480 -16.87 30.79 -49.71
CA ALA A 480 -17.03 31.86 -48.70
C ALA A 480 -17.71 31.36 -47.42
N ARG A 481 -18.73 30.49 -47.58
CA ARG A 481 -19.39 29.82 -46.43
C ARG A 481 -18.43 28.91 -45.67
N GLN A 482 -17.63 28.10 -46.36
CA GLN A 482 -16.65 27.22 -45.74
C GLN A 482 -15.58 28.04 -44.99
N ARG A 483 -15.11 29.14 -45.58
CA ARG A 483 -14.19 30.08 -44.93
C ARG A 483 -14.77 30.63 -43.62
N ALA A 484 -16.03 31.06 -43.63
CA ALA A 484 -16.71 31.58 -42.44
C ALA A 484 -16.80 30.52 -41.31
N LEU A 485 -17.06 29.25 -41.67
CA LEU A 485 -17.06 28.16 -40.68
C LEU A 485 -15.70 27.95 -40.03
N LEU A 486 -14.61 28.00 -40.81
CA LEU A 486 -13.23 27.90 -40.23
C LEU A 486 -12.87 29.15 -39.40
N GLU A 487 -13.33 30.33 -39.77
CA GLU A 487 -13.15 31.57 -38.98
C GLU A 487 -13.87 31.46 -37.64
N HIS A 488 -15.10 30.95 -37.61
CA HIS A 488 -15.84 30.69 -36.39
C HIS A 488 -15.15 29.63 -35.52
N ALA A 489 -14.63 28.54 -36.12
CA ALA A 489 -13.88 27.52 -35.41
C ALA A 489 -12.60 28.10 -34.77
N LEU A 490 -11.87 28.95 -35.48
CA LEU A 490 -10.69 29.64 -35.00
C LEU A 490 -11.00 30.59 -33.83
N ALA A 491 -12.13 31.31 -33.91
CA ALA A 491 -12.62 32.16 -32.81
C ALA A 491 -12.83 31.35 -31.54
N VAL A 492 -13.49 30.19 -31.62
CA VAL A 492 -13.71 29.30 -30.47
C VAL A 492 -12.39 28.78 -29.90
N LEU A 493 -11.44 28.39 -30.76
CA LEU A 493 -10.10 27.94 -30.32
C LEU A 493 -9.35 29.05 -29.60
N CYS A 494 -9.51 30.32 -30.02
CA CYS A 494 -8.92 31.49 -29.38
C CYS A 494 -9.75 32.02 -28.18
N GLY A 495 -10.80 31.30 -27.74
CA GLY A 495 -11.63 31.68 -26.59
C GLY A 495 -12.46 32.96 -26.83
N ARG A 496 -12.81 33.29 -28.08
CA ARG A 496 -13.59 34.47 -28.47
C ARG A 496 -14.95 34.11 -29.01
N ALA A 497 -15.91 35.00 -28.84
CA ALA A 497 -17.21 34.89 -29.53
C ALA A 497 -17.03 35.02 -31.04
N ALA A 498 -17.61 34.13 -31.84
CA ALA A 498 -17.47 34.16 -33.28
C ALA A 498 -18.03 35.45 -33.92
N SER A 499 -19.01 36.12 -33.26
CA SER A 499 -19.59 37.40 -33.69
C SER A 499 -18.64 38.60 -33.54
N GLU A 500 -17.60 38.44 -32.71
CA GLU A 500 -16.62 39.53 -32.39
C GLU A 500 -15.24 39.25 -33.01
N PHE A 501 -15.09 38.12 -33.67
CA PHE A 501 -13.84 37.69 -34.25
C PHE A 501 -13.89 37.87 -35.80
N THR A 502 -12.92 38.58 -36.34
CA THR A 502 -12.76 38.73 -37.76
C THR A 502 -11.28 38.57 -38.13
N LEU A 503 -11.02 37.74 -39.10
CA LEU A 503 -9.70 37.56 -39.67
C LEU A 503 -9.71 38.07 -41.13
N PRO A 504 -8.93 39.12 -41.44
CA PRO A 504 -8.84 39.66 -42.81
C PRO A 504 -8.42 38.58 -43.80
N ALA A 505 -9.03 38.58 -44.97
CA ALA A 505 -8.61 37.70 -46.03
C ALA A 505 -7.19 38.04 -46.50
N ALA A 506 -6.34 37.01 -46.56
CA ALA A 506 -4.99 37.14 -47.05
C ALA A 506 -4.58 35.82 -47.72
N PRO A 507 -4.00 35.83 -48.90
CA PRO A 507 -3.52 34.62 -49.54
C PRO A 507 -2.33 34.02 -48.77
N LEU A 508 -2.11 32.72 -48.92
CA LEU A 508 -0.97 32.04 -48.36
C LEU A 508 0.28 32.40 -49.17
N GLU A 509 1.23 33.12 -48.53
CA GLU A 509 2.45 33.59 -49.20
C GLU A 509 3.67 32.67 -48.97
N THR A 510 3.61 31.86 -47.92
CA THR A 510 4.75 31.02 -47.48
C THR A 510 4.53 29.56 -47.89
N GLY A 511 5.60 28.94 -48.40
CA GLY A 511 5.62 27.49 -48.63
C GLY A 511 5.79 26.69 -47.35
N PRO A 512 5.55 25.37 -47.40
CA PRO A 512 5.75 24.52 -46.21
C PRO A 512 7.22 24.55 -45.76
N PRO A 513 7.48 24.64 -44.45
CA PRO A 513 8.84 24.59 -43.94
C PRO A 513 9.43 23.20 -44.09
N ASP A 514 10.76 23.12 -44.22
CA ASP A 514 11.49 21.86 -44.18
C ASP A 514 11.50 21.31 -42.76
N VAL A 515 10.83 20.18 -42.56
CA VAL A 515 10.79 19.49 -41.27
C VAL A 515 11.76 18.30 -41.29
N PRO A 516 12.87 18.34 -40.52
CA PRO A 516 13.78 17.20 -40.44
C PRO A 516 13.07 16.01 -39.80
N PRO A 517 13.05 14.82 -40.41
CA PRO A 517 12.24 13.68 -39.94
C PRO A 517 12.68 13.13 -38.57
N GLY A 518 13.90 13.42 -38.13
CA GLY A 518 14.43 12.93 -36.85
C GLY A 518 14.47 11.40 -36.75
N ILE A 519 14.85 10.90 -35.59
CA ILE A 519 14.85 9.46 -35.28
C ILE A 519 13.50 9.08 -34.68
N PRO A 520 12.83 7.99 -35.12
CA PRO A 520 11.52 7.57 -34.58
C PRO A 520 11.50 7.42 -33.06
N SER A 521 12.57 6.93 -32.44
CA SER A 521 12.66 6.81 -30.97
C SER A 521 12.58 8.17 -30.26
N ARG A 522 13.22 9.22 -30.78
CA ARG A 522 13.15 10.58 -30.21
C ARG A 522 11.76 11.18 -30.27
N VAL A 523 11.00 10.85 -31.32
CA VAL A 523 9.61 11.31 -31.44
C VAL A 523 8.75 10.67 -30.33
N LEU A 524 8.94 9.36 -30.07
CA LEU A 524 8.24 8.67 -28.97
C LEU A 524 8.61 9.23 -27.60
N GLU A 525 9.88 9.61 -27.38
CA GLU A 525 10.32 10.24 -26.13
C GLU A 525 9.62 11.58 -25.85
N ARG A 526 9.30 12.34 -26.89
CA ARG A 526 8.70 13.68 -26.79
C ARG A 526 7.17 13.67 -26.77
N ARG A 527 6.53 12.55 -27.06
CA ARG A 527 5.05 12.46 -27.09
C ARG A 527 4.48 12.47 -25.69
N PRO A 528 3.66 13.49 -25.34
CA PRO A 528 3.11 13.59 -23.99
C PRO A 528 2.03 12.53 -23.72
N ASP A 529 1.28 12.08 -24.72
CA ASP A 529 0.28 11.01 -24.60
C ASP A 529 0.93 9.65 -24.24
N VAL A 530 2.12 9.37 -24.76
CA VAL A 530 2.89 8.18 -24.39
C VAL A 530 3.37 8.29 -22.95
N ALA A 531 3.85 9.47 -22.53
CA ALA A 531 4.27 9.72 -21.16
C ALA A 531 3.09 9.60 -20.18
N GLU A 532 1.90 10.12 -20.52
CA GLU A 532 0.67 9.97 -19.73
C GLU A 532 0.35 8.49 -19.47
N ALA A 533 0.31 7.68 -20.54
CA ALA A 533 0.00 6.26 -20.45
C ALA A 533 1.02 5.49 -19.59
N GLU A 534 2.31 5.81 -19.72
CA GLU A 534 3.37 5.22 -18.90
C GLU A 534 3.23 5.58 -17.41
N ARG A 535 2.93 6.85 -17.09
CA ARG A 535 2.73 7.31 -15.70
C ARG A 535 1.49 6.68 -15.06
N LEU A 536 0.40 6.50 -15.82
CA LEU A 536 -0.79 5.77 -15.37
C LEU A 536 -0.47 4.29 -15.08
N MET A 537 0.36 3.66 -15.91
CA MET A 537 0.84 2.31 -15.69
C MET A 537 1.70 2.22 -14.41
N ALA A 538 2.60 3.17 -14.17
CA ALA A 538 3.40 3.26 -12.95
C ALA A 538 2.50 3.45 -11.71
N ALA A 539 1.49 4.33 -11.78
CA ALA A 539 0.50 4.53 -10.72
C ALA A 539 -0.25 3.24 -10.38
N THR A 540 -0.70 2.51 -11.42
CA THR A 540 -1.41 1.25 -11.24
C THR A 540 -0.52 0.17 -10.65
N ASN A 541 0.76 0.10 -11.05
CA ASN A 541 1.74 -0.80 -10.46
C ASN A 541 1.95 -0.52 -8.95
N ALA A 542 2.04 0.76 -8.56
CA ALA A 542 2.14 1.13 -7.15
C ALA A 542 0.87 0.73 -6.36
N ARG A 543 -0.33 0.86 -6.95
CA ARG A 543 -1.60 0.39 -6.36
C ARG A 543 -1.64 -1.12 -6.11
N ILE A 544 -0.96 -1.94 -6.92
CA ILE A 544 -0.78 -3.37 -6.62
C ILE A 544 -0.05 -3.55 -5.28
N GLY A 545 0.97 -2.70 -5.03
CA GLY A 545 1.68 -2.69 -3.75
C GLY A 545 0.77 -2.33 -2.57
N VAL A 546 -0.08 -1.29 -2.72
CA VAL A 546 -1.08 -0.90 -1.70
C VAL A 546 -2.03 -2.06 -1.39
N ALA A 547 -2.59 -2.70 -2.43
CA ALA A 547 -3.51 -3.83 -2.27
C ALA A 547 -2.85 -5.04 -1.59
N LYS A 548 -1.60 -5.35 -1.94
CA LYS A 548 -0.83 -6.43 -1.28
C LYS A 548 -0.53 -6.08 0.18
N ALA A 549 -0.12 -4.85 0.46
CA ALA A 549 0.17 -4.40 1.82
C ALA A 549 -1.07 -4.45 2.73
N ALA A 550 -2.27 -4.21 2.19
CA ALA A 550 -3.54 -4.31 2.91
C ALA A 550 -3.87 -5.73 3.42
N SER A 551 -3.21 -6.77 2.90
CA SER A 551 -3.37 -8.16 3.39
C SER A 551 -2.55 -8.46 4.66
N PHE A 552 -1.75 -7.52 5.13
CA PHE A 552 -0.91 -7.67 6.33
C PHE A 552 -1.48 -6.88 7.51
N PRO A 553 -1.15 -7.28 8.75
CA PRO A 553 -1.59 -6.54 9.94
C PRO A 553 -1.09 -5.09 9.92
N VAL A 554 -1.96 -4.15 10.30
CA VAL A 554 -1.61 -2.74 10.48
C VAL A 554 -1.13 -2.51 11.91
N LEU A 555 -0.01 -1.82 12.07
CA LEU A 555 0.49 -1.38 13.37
C LEU A 555 0.15 0.10 13.55
N THR A 556 -0.79 0.38 14.44
CA THR A 556 -1.18 1.75 14.79
C THR A 556 -0.68 2.08 16.19
N LEU A 557 0.03 3.18 16.32
CA LEU A 557 0.40 3.77 17.60
C LEU A 557 -0.67 4.81 17.95
N THR A 558 -1.30 4.64 19.10
CA THR A 558 -2.31 5.57 19.60
C THR A 558 -1.94 6.06 20.98
N GLY A 559 -2.23 7.32 21.24
CA GLY A 559 -2.09 7.92 22.57
C GLY A 559 -3.19 8.96 22.75
N SER A 560 -3.77 9.03 23.95
CA SER A 560 -4.79 10.02 24.27
C SER A 560 -4.35 10.74 25.54
N ALA A 561 -4.46 12.05 25.53
CA ALA A 561 -4.28 12.87 26.72
C ALA A 561 -5.24 14.07 26.62
N GLY A 562 -5.76 14.53 27.72
CA GLY A 562 -6.70 15.63 27.68
C GLY A 562 -7.17 16.05 29.05
N TRP A 563 -8.32 16.67 29.10
CA TRP A 563 -8.96 17.15 30.33
C TRP A 563 -10.37 16.59 30.43
N GLN A 564 -10.74 16.15 31.64
CA GLN A 564 -12.09 15.69 31.96
C GLN A 564 -12.52 16.23 33.31
N SER A 565 -13.70 16.86 33.37
CA SER A 565 -14.24 17.41 34.62
C SER A 565 -15.77 17.44 34.61
N ALA A 566 -16.35 17.35 35.81
CA ALA A 566 -17.78 17.52 36.00
C ALA A 566 -18.23 19.01 35.93
N LYS A 567 -17.30 19.95 35.96
CA LYS A 567 -17.58 21.39 35.89
C LYS A 567 -16.64 22.07 34.91
N VAL A 568 -17.17 23.01 34.12
CA VAL A 568 -16.38 23.79 33.15
C VAL A 568 -15.27 24.61 33.82
N GLU A 569 -15.53 25.16 35.00
CA GLU A 569 -14.59 25.98 35.76
C GLU A 569 -13.33 25.20 36.21
N ASP A 570 -13.45 23.89 36.41
CA ASP A 570 -12.36 22.99 36.84
C ASP A 570 -11.74 22.22 35.66
N LEU A 571 -12.17 22.48 34.42
CA LEU A 571 -11.76 21.66 33.26
C LEU A 571 -10.26 21.76 32.96
N ILE A 572 -9.69 22.96 33.05
CA ILE A 572 -8.26 23.19 32.73
C ILE A 572 -7.48 23.34 34.06
N THR A 573 -7.49 22.27 34.86
CA THR A 573 -6.70 22.18 36.11
C THR A 573 -5.79 20.95 36.05
N ALA A 574 -4.80 20.90 36.93
CA ALA A 574 -3.89 19.74 37.00
C ALA A 574 -4.62 18.45 37.38
N ASP A 575 -5.69 18.56 38.17
CA ASP A 575 -6.46 17.41 38.68
C ASP A 575 -7.45 16.85 37.62
N SER A 576 -7.72 17.60 36.56
CA SER A 576 -8.61 17.17 35.44
C SER A 576 -7.87 16.52 34.27
N VAL A 577 -6.55 16.43 34.32
CA VAL A 577 -5.74 15.79 33.26
C VAL A 577 -5.98 14.29 33.26
N VAL A 578 -6.32 13.75 32.09
CA VAL A 578 -6.51 12.31 31.83
C VAL A 578 -5.61 11.86 30.69
N TRP A 579 -5.12 10.63 30.77
CA TRP A 579 -4.24 10.04 29.74
C TRP A 579 -4.39 8.53 29.68
#